data_bf76604dd56d58940d11ce0f6d343845
#
_entry.id   bf76604dd56d58940d11ce0f6d343845
#
_cell.length_a   1.000
_cell.length_b   1.000
_cell.length_c   1.000
_cell.angle_alpha   90.00
_cell.angle_beta   90.00
_cell.angle_gamma   90.00
#
_symmetry.space_group_name_H-M   'P 1'
#
loop_
_entity.id
_entity.type
_entity.pdbx_description
1 polymer ?
#
loop_
_entity_poly.entity_id
_entity_poly.type
_entity_poly.pdbx_seq_one_letter_code
_entity_poly.pdbx_strand_id
1 'polypeptide(L)'
;MRSLQPCGRVLGLACAAAWAGCSMSAPKPVDFSEVTRDYRPTDYSSVYENWTRHAKLVRDVGTVIEAWATYKSWGFRQAYVSQYASIYGLSDSDRATLAQAQLDASRASYDFHVAVQTTTDRWNDLDRKSSPWRVTLLDATGAELGPTSIQVVKLPELYETSFFPSRTEFTRSYEISFAHPGSGGQPFPGSASGRLILRFACPMGQIDIVWDAKSHPTARESAQE
;
A
#
# COMPACT_ATOMS: atom_id res chain seq x y z
N MET A 1 40.00 -29.08 68.18
CA MET A 1 40.71 -27.93 67.59
C MET A 1 39.97 -27.60 66.30
N ARG A 2 39.65 -26.31 66.12
CA ARG A 2 38.65 -25.75 65.20
C ARG A 2 39.10 -25.78 63.74
N SER A 3 38.27 -26.26 62.82
CA SER A 3 38.41 -26.12 61.37
C SER A 3 37.48 -25.02 60.87
N LEU A 4 38.04 -24.03 60.23
CA LEU A 4 37.34 -22.92 59.56
C LEU A 4 37.13 -23.28 58.10
N GLN A 5 35.86 -23.28 57.63
CA GLN A 5 35.49 -23.31 56.23
C GLN A 5 35.46 -21.88 55.65
N PRO A 6 35.91 -21.66 54.44
CA PRO A 6 35.56 -20.45 53.72
C PRO A 6 34.37 -20.67 52.74
N CYS A 7 33.40 -19.80 52.92
CA CYS A 7 32.20 -19.67 52.09
C CYS A 7 32.55 -18.98 50.78
N GLY A 8 32.48 -19.73 49.64
CA GLY A 8 32.66 -19.15 48.29
C GLY A 8 31.30 -18.68 47.74
N ARG A 9 31.12 -17.37 47.61
CA ARG A 9 30.01 -16.75 46.92
C ARG A 9 30.31 -16.77 45.44
N VAL A 10 29.56 -17.57 44.67
CA VAL A 10 29.53 -17.50 43.20
C VAL A 10 28.56 -16.38 42.79
N LEU A 11 29.09 -15.28 42.27
CA LEU A 11 28.32 -14.21 41.66
C LEU A 11 27.92 -14.65 40.25
N GLY A 12 26.66 -15.05 40.08
CA GLY A 12 26.10 -15.32 38.74
C GLY A 12 25.81 -14.02 37.99
N LEU A 13 26.62 -13.73 36.97
CA LEU A 13 26.34 -12.65 36.02
C LEU A 13 25.21 -13.09 35.10
N ALA A 14 23.99 -12.55 35.30
CA ALA A 14 22.88 -12.70 34.36
C ALA A 14 23.08 -11.74 33.21
N CYS A 15 23.54 -12.24 32.04
CA CYS A 15 23.51 -11.49 30.78
C CYS A 15 22.08 -11.39 30.29
N ALA A 16 21.42 -10.27 30.53
CA ALA A 16 20.18 -9.90 29.87
C ALA A 16 20.50 -9.52 28.42
N ALA A 17 20.30 -10.46 27.48
CA ALA A 17 20.33 -10.18 26.06
C ALA A 17 19.11 -9.32 25.69
N ALA A 18 19.32 -8.01 25.56
CA ALA A 18 18.33 -7.11 24.99
C ALA A 18 18.16 -7.44 23.51
N TRP A 19 17.10 -8.14 23.16
CA TRP A 19 16.67 -8.31 21.78
C TRP A 19 16.11 -6.96 21.32
N ALA A 20 16.93 -6.19 20.62
CA ALA A 20 16.48 -5.05 19.86
C ALA A 20 15.65 -5.58 18.66
N GLY A 21 14.39 -5.91 18.90
CA GLY A 21 13.43 -6.19 17.85
C GLY A 21 13.26 -4.92 17.04
N CYS A 22 13.61 -4.94 15.75
CA CYS A 22 13.21 -3.91 14.80
C CYS A 22 11.69 -3.83 14.86
N SER A 23 11.16 -2.82 15.53
CA SER A 23 9.74 -2.49 15.55
C SER A 23 9.36 -2.03 14.15
N MET A 24 8.96 -2.95 13.29
CA MET A 24 8.21 -2.60 12.08
C MET A 24 6.89 -2.02 12.55
N SER A 25 6.75 -0.70 12.47
CA SER A 25 5.50 -0.02 12.78
C SER A 25 4.40 -0.63 11.90
N ALA A 26 3.35 -1.14 12.53
CA ALA A 26 2.21 -1.67 11.80
C ALA A 26 1.65 -0.58 10.87
N PRO A 27 1.28 -0.92 9.62
CA PRO A 27 0.75 0.05 8.69
C PRO A 27 -0.51 0.71 9.28
N LYS A 28 -0.59 2.05 9.17
CA LYS A 28 -1.74 2.81 9.66
C LYS A 28 -3.02 2.33 8.98
N PRO A 29 -4.11 2.06 9.73
CA PRO A 29 -5.39 1.69 9.15
C PRO A 29 -5.93 2.80 8.25
N VAL A 30 -6.59 2.43 7.14
CA VAL A 30 -7.19 3.33 6.15
C VAL A 30 -8.71 3.33 6.23
N ASP A 31 -9.32 4.39 5.74
CA ASP A 31 -10.77 4.51 5.64
C ASP A 31 -11.20 4.28 4.18
N PHE A 32 -11.74 3.09 3.89
CA PHE A 32 -12.24 2.74 2.56
C PHE A 32 -13.59 3.36 2.21
N SER A 33 -14.20 4.16 3.09
CA SER A 33 -15.50 4.77 2.81
C SER A 33 -15.43 5.73 1.61
N GLU A 34 -16.50 5.76 0.82
CA GLU A 34 -16.65 6.67 -0.32
C GLU A 34 -17.21 8.06 0.10
N VAL A 35 -16.91 8.50 1.33
CA VAL A 35 -17.33 9.80 1.82
C VAL A 35 -16.56 10.90 1.11
N THR A 36 -17.28 11.87 0.56
CA THR A 36 -16.66 13.08 -0.01
C THR A 36 -16.08 13.95 1.09
N ARG A 37 -14.81 14.31 0.95
CA ARG A 37 -14.07 15.17 1.87
C ARG A 37 -13.50 16.34 1.10
N ASP A 38 -13.49 17.49 1.73
CA ASP A 38 -12.86 18.69 1.16
C ASP A 38 -11.38 18.73 1.58
N TYR A 39 -10.52 18.18 0.71
CA TYR A 39 -9.08 18.20 0.90
C TYR A 39 -8.49 19.52 0.38
N ARG A 40 -7.59 20.12 1.17
CA ARG A 40 -6.74 21.21 0.71
C ARG A 40 -5.54 20.65 -0.05
N PRO A 41 -4.92 21.40 -0.97
CA PRO A 41 -3.69 20.98 -1.66
C PRO A 41 -2.57 20.55 -0.70
N THR A 42 -2.44 21.23 0.44
CA THR A 42 -1.45 20.92 1.49
C THR A 42 -1.66 19.54 2.16
N ASP A 43 -2.83 18.96 2.04
CA ASP A 43 -3.16 17.68 2.66
C ASP A 43 -2.69 16.50 1.81
N TYR A 44 -2.30 16.74 0.54
CA TYR A 44 -1.96 15.70 -0.43
C TYR A 44 -0.85 14.76 0.06
N SER A 45 0.25 15.30 0.58
CA SER A 45 1.38 14.49 1.06
C SER A 45 0.94 13.49 2.13
N SER A 46 0.18 13.93 3.12
CA SER A 46 -0.30 13.06 4.20
C SER A 46 -1.29 12.01 3.69
N VAL A 47 -2.14 12.36 2.72
CA VAL A 47 -3.07 11.41 2.09
C VAL A 47 -2.32 10.40 1.23
N TYR A 48 -1.32 10.85 0.47
CA TYR A 48 -0.44 9.98 -0.31
C TYR A 48 0.24 8.94 0.60
N GLU A 49 0.89 9.37 1.69
CA GLU A 49 1.54 8.49 2.66
C GLU A 49 0.54 7.50 3.29
N ASN A 50 -0.68 7.95 3.56
CA ASN A 50 -1.72 7.10 4.13
C ASN A 50 -2.18 5.99 3.17
N TRP A 51 -2.13 6.21 1.86
CA TRP A 51 -2.56 5.26 0.85
C TRP A 51 -1.42 4.52 0.16
N THR A 52 -0.16 4.88 0.44
CA THR A 52 1.03 4.21 -0.09
C THR A 52 1.57 3.20 0.91
N ARG A 53 1.91 2.03 0.42
CA ARG A 53 2.52 0.95 1.19
C ARG A 53 3.76 0.45 0.48
N HIS A 54 4.65 -0.13 1.24
CA HIS A 54 5.93 -0.63 0.78
C HIS A 54 6.13 -2.07 1.23
N ALA A 55 6.66 -2.90 0.35
CA ALA A 55 7.12 -4.24 0.69
C ALA A 55 8.34 -4.62 -0.16
N LYS A 56 9.16 -5.52 0.36
CA LYS A 56 10.32 -6.06 -0.36
C LYS A 56 10.54 -7.54 -0.08
N LEU A 57 11.03 -8.24 -1.09
CA LEU A 57 11.54 -9.61 -0.98
C LEU A 57 13.06 -9.57 -1.05
N VAL A 58 13.69 -10.03 0.00
CA VAL A 58 15.15 -10.22 0.05
C VAL A 58 15.43 -11.72 0.06
N ARG A 59 16.34 -12.16 -0.77
CA ARG A 59 16.79 -13.55 -0.80
C ARG A 59 18.31 -13.59 -0.92
N ASP A 60 18.93 -14.41 -0.09
CA ASP A 60 20.38 -14.46 0.05
C ASP A 60 20.95 -13.08 0.39
N VAL A 61 21.74 -12.51 -0.48
CA VAL A 61 22.38 -11.18 -0.28
C VAL A 61 21.74 -10.06 -1.14
N GLY A 62 20.62 -10.33 -1.81
CA GLY A 62 20.03 -9.38 -2.77
C GLY A 62 18.54 -9.15 -2.62
N THR A 63 18.10 -7.97 -3.04
CA THR A 63 16.68 -7.61 -3.11
C THR A 63 16.08 -8.14 -4.42
N VAL A 64 15.22 -9.15 -4.36
CA VAL A 64 14.54 -9.72 -5.55
C VAL A 64 13.59 -8.71 -6.17
N ILE A 65 12.73 -8.13 -5.32
CA ILE A 65 11.79 -7.06 -5.68
C ILE A 65 11.60 -6.14 -4.48
N GLU A 66 11.46 -4.86 -4.76
CA GLU A 66 11.02 -3.83 -3.83
C GLU A 66 9.94 -3.02 -4.53
N ALA A 67 8.80 -2.82 -3.87
CA ALA A 67 7.65 -2.18 -4.48
C ALA A 67 6.96 -1.20 -3.51
N TRP A 68 6.64 -0.02 -4.02
CA TRP A 68 5.80 0.99 -3.39
C TRP A 68 4.50 1.07 -4.16
N ALA A 69 3.40 0.73 -3.53
CA ALA A 69 2.08 0.75 -4.16
C ALA A 69 1.18 1.79 -3.49
N THR A 70 0.59 2.66 -4.29
CA THR A 70 -0.42 3.63 -3.89
C THR A 70 -1.78 3.15 -4.38
N TYR A 71 -2.68 2.79 -3.46
CA TYR A 71 -4.06 2.50 -3.84
C TYR A 71 -4.81 3.81 -4.12
N LYS A 72 -5.32 3.97 -5.36
CA LYS A 72 -6.09 5.13 -5.79
C LYS A 72 -7.54 5.05 -5.29
N SER A 73 -7.70 5.00 -3.97
CA SER A 73 -9.01 5.04 -3.31
C SER A 73 -9.77 6.34 -3.61
N TRP A 74 -11.07 6.39 -3.28
CA TRP A 74 -11.82 7.64 -3.43
C TRP A 74 -11.19 8.79 -2.62
N GLY A 75 -10.78 8.54 -1.38
CA GLY A 75 -10.10 9.55 -0.55
C GLY A 75 -8.79 10.05 -1.17
N PHE A 76 -7.96 9.14 -1.74
CA PHE A 76 -6.76 9.54 -2.47
C PHE A 76 -7.09 10.39 -3.69
N ARG A 77 -8.08 9.99 -4.50
CA ARG A 77 -8.47 10.69 -5.74
C ARG A 77 -8.98 12.10 -5.47
N GLN A 78 -9.73 12.32 -4.38
CA GLN A 78 -10.18 13.66 -3.99
C GLN A 78 -9.00 14.59 -3.65
N ALA A 79 -8.02 14.09 -2.86
CA ALA A 79 -6.82 14.87 -2.54
C ALA A 79 -5.97 15.13 -3.80
N TYR A 80 -5.87 14.15 -4.70
CA TYR A 80 -5.21 14.32 -6.00
C TYR A 80 -5.86 15.41 -6.84
N VAL A 81 -7.19 15.44 -6.94
CA VAL A 81 -7.92 16.50 -7.68
C VAL A 81 -7.64 17.87 -7.08
N SER A 82 -7.63 17.99 -5.75
CA SER A 82 -7.34 19.25 -5.07
C SER A 82 -5.91 19.74 -5.35
N GLN A 83 -4.94 18.85 -5.23
CA GLN A 83 -3.54 19.15 -5.53
C GLN A 83 -3.33 19.49 -7.01
N TYR A 84 -3.90 18.70 -7.93
CA TYR A 84 -3.80 18.91 -9.36
C TYR A 84 -4.41 20.26 -9.78
N ALA A 85 -5.62 20.57 -9.30
CA ALA A 85 -6.28 21.83 -9.59
C ALA A 85 -5.47 23.03 -9.11
N SER A 86 -4.81 22.93 -7.95
CA SER A 86 -3.95 23.98 -7.42
C SER A 86 -2.67 24.18 -8.26
N ILE A 87 -2.01 23.07 -8.64
CA ILE A 87 -0.76 23.15 -9.43
C ILE A 87 -1.01 23.75 -10.81
N TYR A 88 -2.10 23.35 -11.46
CA TYR A 88 -2.40 23.73 -12.85
C TYR A 88 -3.37 24.90 -12.97
N GLY A 89 -3.82 25.48 -11.86
CA GLY A 89 -4.73 26.64 -11.86
C GLY A 89 -6.08 26.35 -12.53
N LEU A 90 -6.66 25.15 -12.28
CA LEU A 90 -7.93 24.78 -12.93
C LEU A 90 -9.08 25.70 -12.49
N SER A 91 -9.99 25.98 -13.41
CA SER A 91 -11.27 26.60 -13.10
C SER A 91 -12.13 25.66 -12.24
N ASP A 92 -13.15 26.21 -11.55
CA ASP A 92 -14.09 25.39 -10.76
C ASP A 92 -14.82 24.36 -11.61
N SER A 93 -15.15 24.70 -12.87
CA SER A 93 -15.80 23.79 -13.82
C SER A 93 -14.87 22.64 -14.23
N ASP A 94 -13.59 22.92 -14.50
CA ASP A 94 -12.60 21.91 -14.89
C ASP A 94 -12.28 21.00 -13.70
N ARG A 95 -12.17 21.60 -12.49
CA ARG A 95 -12.01 20.84 -11.25
C ARG A 95 -13.18 19.87 -11.02
N ALA A 96 -14.42 20.34 -11.22
CA ALA A 96 -15.60 19.49 -11.07
C ALA A 96 -15.63 18.37 -12.11
N THR A 97 -15.27 18.66 -13.35
CA THR A 97 -15.14 17.66 -14.41
C THR A 97 -14.10 16.59 -14.08
N LEU A 98 -12.92 17.01 -13.62
CA LEU A 98 -11.87 16.09 -13.19
C LEU A 98 -12.33 15.24 -11.99
N ALA A 99 -13.00 15.84 -11.01
CA ALA A 99 -13.52 15.12 -9.84
C ALA A 99 -14.54 14.04 -10.24
N GLN A 100 -15.45 14.37 -11.18
CA GLN A 100 -16.41 13.38 -11.69
C GLN A 100 -15.70 12.22 -12.41
N ALA A 101 -14.73 12.51 -13.28
CA ALA A 101 -13.97 11.47 -13.97
C ALA A 101 -13.21 10.56 -12.99
N GLN A 102 -12.66 11.13 -11.90
CA GLN A 102 -11.99 10.33 -10.86
C GLN A 102 -12.98 9.50 -10.05
N LEU A 103 -14.19 9.98 -9.79
CA LEU A 103 -15.25 9.23 -9.14
C LEU A 103 -15.70 8.04 -10.00
N ASP A 104 -15.94 8.28 -11.29
CA ASP A 104 -16.35 7.22 -12.21
C ASP A 104 -15.27 6.14 -12.32
N ALA A 105 -14.00 6.54 -12.40
CA ALA A 105 -12.87 5.60 -12.39
C ALA A 105 -12.81 4.77 -11.09
N SER A 106 -13.04 5.39 -9.91
CA SER A 106 -13.01 4.66 -8.64
C SER A 106 -14.11 3.61 -8.51
N ARG A 107 -15.23 3.79 -9.21
CA ARG A 107 -16.35 2.85 -9.25
C ARG A 107 -16.18 1.75 -10.30
N ALA A 108 -15.37 1.99 -11.32
CA ALA A 108 -15.10 1.04 -12.39
C ALA A 108 -14.03 0.02 -12.03
N SER A 109 -13.00 0.43 -11.27
CA SER A 109 -11.82 -0.38 -11.01
C SER A 109 -11.13 -0.06 -9.68
N TYR A 110 -10.42 -1.08 -9.16
CA TYR A 110 -9.40 -0.87 -8.14
C TYR A 110 -8.08 -0.56 -8.85
N ASP A 111 -7.63 0.69 -8.75
CA ASP A 111 -6.43 1.15 -9.45
C ASP A 111 -5.29 1.41 -8.48
N PHE A 112 -4.10 0.99 -8.91
CA PHE A 112 -2.86 1.16 -8.15
C PHE A 112 -1.80 1.81 -9.03
N HIS A 113 -1.11 2.81 -8.48
CA HIS A 113 0.18 3.25 -9.00
C HIS A 113 1.27 2.50 -8.23
N VAL A 114 2.16 1.81 -8.94
CA VAL A 114 3.17 0.96 -8.32
C VAL A 114 4.54 1.28 -8.89
N ALA A 115 5.45 1.77 -8.04
CA ALA A 115 6.87 1.91 -8.36
C ALA A 115 7.61 0.63 -7.95
N VAL A 116 8.28 -0.02 -8.89
CA VAL A 116 8.94 -1.32 -8.71
C VAL A 116 10.42 -1.23 -9.04
N GLN A 117 11.25 -1.76 -8.15
CA GLN A 117 12.66 -2.02 -8.37
C GLN A 117 12.93 -3.52 -8.25
N THR A 118 13.71 -4.08 -9.15
CA THR A 118 14.16 -5.47 -9.12
C THR A 118 15.68 -5.55 -9.22
N THR A 119 16.28 -6.68 -8.81
CA THR A 119 17.74 -6.88 -8.89
C THR A 119 18.28 -6.70 -10.30
N THR A 120 17.50 -7.05 -11.30
CA THR A 120 17.87 -6.87 -12.72
C THR A 120 16.68 -6.33 -13.49
N ASP A 121 16.91 -5.34 -14.35
CA ASP A 121 15.86 -4.68 -15.15
C ASP A 121 15.02 -5.64 -15.98
N ARG A 122 15.60 -6.76 -16.42
CA ARG A 122 14.88 -7.79 -17.20
C ARG A 122 13.75 -8.46 -16.42
N TRP A 123 13.76 -8.40 -15.08
CA TRP A 123 12.71 -8.93 -14.22
C TRP A 123 11.68 -7.87 -13.84
N ASN A 124 11.94 -6.61 -14.22
CA ASN A 124 10.99 -5.52 -14.04
C ASN A 124 10.10 -5.40 -15.30
N ASP A 125 9.29 -6.42 -15.53
CA ASP A 125 8.53 -6.66 -16.76
C ASP A 125 7.07 -7.07 -16.50
N LEU A 126 6.45 -6.51 -15.45
CA LEU A 126 5.09 -6.85 -14.99
C LEU A 126 4.03 -6.76 -16.09
N ASP A 127 4.24 -5.89 -17.10
CA ASP A 127 3.36 -5.67 -18.24
C ASP A 127 3.47 -6.73 -19.34
N ARG A 128 4.47 -7.62 -19.26
CA ARG A 128 4.70 -8.63 -20.29
C ARG A 128 3.95 -9.92 -20.00
N LYS A 129 3.37 -10.53 -21.03
CA LYS A 129 2.71 -11.83 -20.92
C LYS A 129 3.64 -12.95 -20.49
N SER A 130 4.95 -12.83 -20.78
CA SER A 130 5.99 -13.78 -20.40
C SER A 130 6.62 -13.48 -19.04
N SER A 131 6.13 -12.48 -18.33
CA SER A 131 6.62 -12.12 -17.00
C SER A 131 6.54 -13.32 -16.05
N PRO A 132 7.57 -13.58 -15.23
CA PRO A 132 7.49 -14.59 -14.18
C PRO A 132 6.63 -14.14 -12.99
N TRP A 133 6.21 -12.88 -12.96
CA TRP A 133 5.41 -12.29 -11.89
C TRP A 133 3.93 -12.56 -12.10
N ARG A 134 3.29 -13.10 -11.08
CA ARG A 134 1.83 -13.11 -10.93
C ARG A 134 1.44 -11.98 -9.99
N VAL A 135 0.64 -11.06 -10.49
CA VAL A 135 0.05 -9.98 -9.69
C VAL A 135 -1.41 -10.34 -9.39
N THR A 136 -1.81 -10.25 -8.12
CA THR A 136 -3.15 -10.64 -7.67
C THR A 136 -3.63 -9.67 -6.60
N LEU A 137 -4.89 -9.29 -6.64
CA LEU A 137 -5.55 -8.56 -5.57
C LEU A 137 -6.37 -9.54 -4.73
N LEU A 138 -6.16 -9.53 -3.40
CA LEU A 138 -6.84 -10.41 -2.46
C LEU A 138 -7.56 -9.59 -1.39
N ASP A 139 -8.57 -10.19 -0.81
CA ASP A 139 -9.25 -9.69 0.39
C ASP A 139 -8.91 -10.50 1.66
N ALA A 140 -9.55 -10.15 2.79
CA ALA A 140 -9.35 -10.86 4.06
C ALA A 140 -9.88 -12.30 4.05
N THR A 141 -10.77 -12.67 3.12
CA THR A 141 -11.29 -14.03 2.99
C THR A 141 -10.41 -14.92 2.12
N GLY A 142 -9.42 -14.31 1.43
CA GLY A 142 -8.57 -14.98 0.45
C GLY A 142 -9.19 -15.05 -0.96
N ALA A 143 -10.30 -14.34 -1.21
CA ALA A 143 -10.81 -14.21 -2.57
C ALA A 143 -9.82 -13.42 -3.43
N GLU A 144 -9.61 -13.90 -4.67
CA GLU A 144 -8.59 -13.37 -5.59
C GLU A 144 -9.21 -12.73 -6.82
N LEU A 145 -8.64 -11.60 -7.23
CA LEU A 145 -8.86 -10.99 -8.55
C LEU A 145 -7.55 -10.93 -9.33
N GLY A 146 -7.59 -11.32 -10.60
CA GLY A 146 -6.51 -11.05 -11.54
C GLY A 146 -6.60 -9.62 -12.08
N PRO A 147 -5.47 -8.99 -12.48
CA PRO A 147 -5.50 -7.66 -13.07
C PRO A 147 -6.18 -7.68 -14.43
N THR A 148 -6.98 -6.65 -14.71
CA THR A 148 -7.55 -6.39 -16.05
C THR A 148 -6.55 -5.66 -16.93
N SER A 149 -5.64 -4.89 -16.33
CA SER A 149 -4.60 -4.16 -17.02
C SER A 149 -3.37 -3.98 -16.15
N ILE A 150 -2.18 -4.16 -16.74
CA ILE A 150 -0.89 -3.73 -16.20
C ILE A 150 -0.20 -2.94 -17.29
N GLN A 151 0.08 -1.66 -17.05
CA GLN A 151 0.69 -0.77 -18.04
C GLN A 151 1.87 -0.03 -17.44
N VAL A 152 2.96 0.10 -18.20
CA VAL A 152 4.08 0.97 -17.81
C VAL A 152 3.62 2.42 -17.88
N VAL A 153 3.88 3.17 -16.82
CA VAL A 153 3.61 4.62 -16.76
C VAL A 153 4.55 5.35 -17.72
N LYS A 154 3.98 6.21 -18.55
CA LYS A 154 4.71 7.03 -19.54
C LYS A 154 4.47 8.52 -19.28
N LEU A 155 4.49 8.91 -18.02
CA LEU A 155 4.32 10.31 -17.62
C LEU A 155 5.68 11.01 -17.56
N PRO A 156 5.70 12.35 -17.79
CA PRO A 156 6.91 13.13 -17.54
C PRO A 156 7.40 12.92 -16.10
N GLU A 157 8.69 12.80 -15.90
CA GLU A 157 9.30 12.52 -14.61
C GLU A 157 8.89 13.53 -13.53
N LEU A 158 8.90 14.82 -13.87
CA LEU A 158 8.50 15.89 -12.96
C LEU A 158 7.04 15.72 -12.49
N TYR A 159 6.14 15.30 -13.38
CA TYR A 159 4.75 15.01 -13.01
C TYR A 159 4.68 13.83 -12.07
N GLU A 160 5.34 12.73 -12.43
CA GLU A 160 5.29 11.50 -11.65
C GLU A 160 5.88 11.70 -10.25
N THR A 161 7.03 12.35 -10.12
CA THR A 161 7.65 12.63 -8.82
C THR A 161 6.84 13.60 -7.96
N SER A 162 6.09 14.52 -8.58
CA SER A 162 5.22 15.46 -7.86
C SER A 162 4.00 14.79 -7.24
N PHE A 163 3.45 13.76 -7.90
CA PHE A 163 2.26 13.05 -7.43
C PHE A 163 2.56 11.68 -6.82
N PHE A 164 3.70 11.08 -7.15
CA PHE A 164 4.13 9.77 -6.65
C PHE A 164 5.59 9.80 -6.19
N PRO A 165 5.89 10.49 -5.09
CA PRO A 165 7.27 10.73 -4.64
C PRO A 165 8.05 9.47 -4.23
N SER A 166 7.41 8.30 -4.10
CA SER A 166 8.11 7.03 -3.89
C SER A 166 8.83 6.52 -5.15
N ARG A 167 8.60 7.14 -6.31
CA ARG A 167 9.34 6.86 -7.52
C ARG A 167 10.79 7.36 -7.40
N THR A 168 11.75 6.52 -7.80
CA THR A 168 13.18 6.86 -7.91
C THR A 168 13.68 6.56 -9.32
N GLU A 169 14.90 6.98 -9.64
CA GLU A 169 15.54 6.65 -10.93
C GLU A 169 15.74 5.14 -11.17
N PHE A 170 15.76 4.35 -10.08
CA PHE A 170 15.91 2.88 -10.14
C PHE A 170 14.59 2.14 -10.23
N THR A 171 13.46 2.83 -10.15
CA THR A 171 12.14 2.22 -10.22
C THR A 171 11.53 2.35 -11.61
N ARG A 172 10.75 1.34 -12.01
CA ARG A 172 9.80 1.43 -13.12
C ARG A 172 8.40 1.50 -12.53
N SER A 173 7.61 2.45 -13.01
CA SER A 173 6.25 2.65 -12.51
C SER A 173 5.23 1.97 -13.40
N TYR A 174 4.21 1.41 -12.77
CA TYR A 174 3.09 0.72 -13.40
C TYR A 174 1.77 1.25 -12.89
N GLU A 175 0.79 1.34 -13.79
CA GLU A 175 -0.62 1.41 -13.45
C GLU A 175 -1.20 0.00 -13.53
N ILE A 176 -1.78 -0.47 -12.43
CA ILE A 176 -2.38 -1.79 -12.32
C ILE A 176 -3.84 -1.63 -11.95
N SER A 177 -4.73 -2.16 -12.79
CA SER A 177 -6.18 -2.07 -12.60
C SER A 177 -6.79 -3.46 -12.44
N PHE A 178 -7.76 -3.56 -11.53
CA PHE A 178 -8.57 -4.75 -11.33
C PHE A 178 -10.04 -4.37 -11.48
N ALA A 179 -10.86 -5.22 -12.13
CA ALA A 179 -12.28 -4.92 -12.30
C ALA A 179 -12.97 -4.80 -10.94
N HIS A 180 -13.72 -3.72 -10.76
CA HIS A 180 -14.66 -3.66 -9.65
C HIS A 180 -15.84 -4.57 -10.00
N PRO A 181 -16.25 -5.55 -9.14
CA PRO A 181 -17.41 -6.36 -9.41
C PRO A 181 -18.62 -5.42 -9.51
N GLY A 182 -19.21 -5.38 -10.71
CA GLY A 182 -20.32 -4.49 -11.03
C GLY A 182 -21.56 -4.76 -10.16
N SER A 183 -22.57 -3.93 -10.30
CA SER A 183 -23.81 -3.81 -9.51
C SER A 183 -24.70 -5.06 -9.42
N GLY A 184 -24.19 -6.25 -9.61
CA GLY A 184 -24.89 -7.55 -9.48
C GLY A 184 -24.10 -8.64 -8.79
N GLY A 185 -22.81 -8.41 -8.47
CA GLY A 185 -21.96 -9.32 -7.71
C GLY A 185 -21.76 -8.84 -6.28
N GLN A 186 -21.42 -9.76 -5.39
CA GLN A 186 -20.88 -9.37 -4.08
C GLN A 186 -19.72 -8.40 -4.33
N PRO A 187 -19.72 -7.21 -3.72
CA PRO A 187 -18.55 -6.34 -3.83
C PRO A 187 -17.32 -7.16 -3.44
N PHE A 188 -16.26 -7.10 -4.26
CA PHE A 188 -14.98 -7.67 -3.83
C PHE A 188 -14.69 -7.05 -2.47
N PRO A 189 -14.55 -7.87 -1.42
CA PRO A 189 -14.80 -7.42 -0.06
C PRO A 189 -13.73 -6.50 0.52
N GLY A 190 -12.83 -5.91 -0.27
CA GLY A 190 -11.82 -4.99 0.25
C GLY A 190 -12.38 -3.95 1.20
N SER A 191 -13.58 -3.41 0.91
CA SER A 191 -14.27 -2.48 1.82
C SER A 191 -15.09 -3.18 2.91
N ALA A 192 -15.68 -4.35 2.63
CA ALA A 192 -16.53 -5.07 3.59
C ALA A 192 -15.73 -6.01 4.50
N SER A 193 -14.61 -6.57 4.02
CA SER A 193 -13.74 -7.46 4.81
C SER A 193 -12.69 -6.73 5.63
N GLY A 194 -12.56 -5.42 5.44
CA GLY A 194 -11.61 -4.61 6.18
C GLY A 194 -10.14 -4.77 5.77
N ARG A 195 -9.83 -5.55 4.72
CA ARG A 195 -8.45 -5.75 4.26
C ARG A 195 -8.36 -5.89 2.76
N LEU A 196 -7.35 -5.23 2.17
CA LEU A 196 -6.98 -5.32 0.77
C LEU A 196 -5.50 -5.68 0.66
N ILE A 197 -5.15 -6.67 -0.16
CA ILE A 197 -3.78 -7.16 -0.32
C ILE A 197 -3.43 -7.17 -1.80
N LEU A 198 -2.41 -6.41 -2.19
CA LEU A 198 -1.80 -6.51 -3.51
C LEU A 198 -0.58 -7.43 -3.41
N ARG A 199 -0.67 -8.59 -4.05
CA ARG A 199 0.37 -9.63 -4.02
C ARG A 199 1.16 -9.65 -5.32
N PHE A 200 2.48 -9.73 -5.19
CA PHE A 200 3.41 -10.04 -6.28
C PHE A 200 4.09 -11.37 -5.95
N ALA A 201 3.92 -12.36 -6.80
CA ALA A 201 4.48 -13.71 -6.61
C ALA A 201 5.30 -14.13 -7.81
N CYS A 202 6.44 -14.80 -7.57
CA CYS A 202 7.29 -15.41 -8.58
C CYS A 202 7.93 -16.68 -8.00
N PRO A 203 8.69 -17.50 -8.80
CA PRO A 203 9.36 -18.69 -8.28
C PRO A 203 10.34 -18.46 -7.13
N MET A 204 10.80 -17.21 -6.93
CA MET A 204 11.72 -16.87 -5.85
C MET A 204 11.00 -16.49 -4.54
N GLY A 205 9.69 -16.32 -4.56
CA GLY A 205 8.89 -15.95 -3.39
C GLY A 205 7.79 -14.94 -3.72
N GLN A 206 7.23 -14.32 -2.68
CA GLN A 206 6.15 -13.35 -2.82
C GLN A 206 6.31 -12.19 -1.83
N ILE A 207 5.69 -11.05 -2.18
CA ILE A 207 5.44 -9.95 -1.27
C ILE A 207 3.95 -9.62 -1.26
N ASP A 208 3.47 -9.21 -0.10
CA ASP A 208 2.11 -8.74 0.14
C ASP A 208 2.16 -7.28 0.58
N ILE A 209 1.47 -6.44 -0.15
CA ILE A 209 1.30 -5.02 0.18
C ILE A 209 -0.12 -4.86 0.71
N VAL A 210 -0.27 -4.45 1.99
CA VAL A 210 -1.51 -4.60 2.74
C VAL A 210 -2.08 -3.24 3.16
N TRP A 211 -3.39 -3.06 2.96
CA TRP A 211 -4.19 -1.98 3.52
C TRP A 211 -5.25 -2.60 4.42
N ASP A 212 -5.24 -2.21 5.69
CA ASP A 212 -6.24 -2.61 6.68
C ASP A 212 -7.23 -1.46 6.92
N ALA A 213 -8.51 -1.78 7.01
CA ALA A 213 -9.53 -0.79 7.37
C ALA A 213 -9.36 -0.32 8.82
N LYS A 214 -9.75 0.93 9.08
CA LYS A 214 -10.02 1.37 10.44
C LYS A 214 -11.15 0.50 11.00
N SER A 215 -10.93 -0.13 12.16
CA SER A 215 -12.02 -0.76 12.90
C SER A 215 -13.03 0.34 13.27
N HIS A 216 -14.24 0.26 12.70
CA HIS A 216 -15.34 1.03 13.24
C HIS A 216 -15.77 0.37 14.54
N PRO A 217 -15.88 1.11 15.68
CA PRO A 217 -16.48 0.54 16.87
C PRO A 217 -17.88 0.07 16.50
N THR A 218 -18.12 -1.23 16.67
CA THR A 218 -19.44 -1.79 16.44
C THR A 218 -20.39 -1.12 17.42
N ALA A 219 -21.57 -0.70 16.95
CA ALA A 219 -22.60 0.02 17.71
C ALA A 219 -23.11 -0.71 18.98
N ARG A 220 -22.44 -1.76 19.44
CA ARG A 220 -22.73 -2.49 20.69
C ARG A 220 -22.02 -1.94 21.92
N GLU A 221 -21.00 -1.11 21.76
CA GLU A 221 -20.29 -0.53 22.92
C GLU A 221 -20.90 0.79 23.42
N SER A 222 -21.70 1.46 22.60
CA SER A 222 -22.39 2.71 22.98
C SER A 222 -23.72 2.52 23.74
N ALA A 223 -24.10 1.29 24.08
CA ALA A 223 -25.33 0.98 24.82
C ALA A 223 -25.07 0.58 26.29
N GLN A 224 -23.85 0.73 26.80
CA GLN A 224 -23.45 0.39 28.16
C GLN A 224 -22.80 1.55 28.95
N GLU A 225 -23.05 2.81 28.54
CA GLU A 225 -22.80 3.98 29.40
C GLU A 225 -24.09 4.66 29.80
#